data_47c705ff8a5dc4983bfd44bc7e99c413
#
_entry.id   47c705ff8a5dc4983bfd44bc7e99c413
#
_cell.length_a   1.000
_cell.length_b   1.000
_cell.length_c   1.000
_cell.angle_alpha   90.00
_cell.angle_beta   90.00
_cell.angle_gamma   90.00
#
_symmetry.space_group_name_H-M   'P 1'
#
loop_
_entity.id
_entity.type
_entity.pdbx_description
1 polymer ?
#
loop_
_entity_poly.entity_id
_entity_poly.type
_entity_poly.pdbx_seq_one_letter_code
_entity_poly.pdbx_strand_id
1 'polypeptide(L)'
;MSENYVPSSKFGKWFNDRLPLLTLSKHLTDYPTPKNLNYWWTFGGILTFCLISQIITGIVLGMHYVAHADMAFNSIEHIMRDVNYGWLIRYIHSNGASMFFLAVYIHIFRSLFYGSYRSPREIIWILGMLIYLLMMATAFMGYVLPWGQMSFWGATVITNLFSAIPLVGESIVTWLWGGYSVDNPTLTRFFSLHYLFPFLILGLVVLHIWALHVPGNNNPIGIDIKKPSKDTVPFHPYITIKDLFALLIFMIIFSGFIFFAPNILGHSDNYIEANPLVTPKPVSYTHLRAHETV
;
A
#
# COMPACT_ATOMS: atom_id res chain seq x y z
N MET A 1 -29.54 -12.77 -10.83
CA MET A 1 -29.10 -11.81 -11.88
C MET A 1 -29.91 -10.56 -11.65
N SER A 2 -29.29 -9.42 -11.33
CA SER A 2 -29.99 -8.14 -11.21
C SER A 2 -30.62 -7.80 -12.55
N GLU A 3 -31.87 -7.31 -12.52
CA GLU A 3 -32.52 -6.76 -13.71
C GLU A 3 -31.58 -5.80 -14.43
N ASN A 4 -31.49 -5.89 -15.76
CA ASN A 4 -30.61 -5.03 -16.55
C ASN A 4 -30.98 -3.57 -16.29
N TYR A 5 -30.11 -2.85 -15.58
CA TYR A 5 -30.28 -1.44 -15.35
C TYR A 5 -30.30 -0.69 -16.68
N VAL A 6 -31.40 0.00 -16.96
CA VAL A 6 -31.55 0.84 -18.17
C VAL A 6 -31.52 2.30 -17.75
N PRO A 7 -30.50 3.07 -18.15
CA PRO A 7 -30.44 4.50 -17.86
C PRO A 7 -31.66 5.27 -18.43
N SER A 8 -32.13 6.27 -17.70
CA SER A 8 -33.29 7.08 -18.11
C SER A 8 -33.00 8.03 -19.27
N SER A 9 -31.78 8.58 -19.37
CA SER A 9 -31.40 9.53 -20.42
C SER A 9 -30.94 8.83 -21.71
N LYS A 10 -31.18 9.47 -22.86
CA LYS A 10 -30.70 8.96 -24.18
C LYS A 10 -29.18 8.82 -24.23
N PHE A 11 -28.44 9.79 -23.67
CA PHE A 11 -27.01 9.76 -23.58
C PHE A 11 -26.53 8.61 -22.64
N GLY A 12 -27.17 8.44 -21.49
CA GLY A 12 -26.87 7.35 -20.58
C GLY A 12 -27.07 5.97 -21.21
N LYS A 13 -28.16 5.79 -21.98
CA LYS A 13 -28.39 4.54 -22.75
C LYS A 13 -27.29 4.33 -23.78
N TRP A 14 -27.02 5.31 -24.63
CA TRP A 14 -25.99 5.25 -25.65
C TRP A 14 -24.59 4.90 -25.08
N PHE A 15 -24.23 5.52 -23.93
CA PHE A 15 -22.97 5.27 -23.24
C PHE A 15 -22.93 3.86 -22.65
N ASN A 16 -23.99 3.46 -21.91
CA ASN A 16 -24.04 2.19 -21.22
C ASN A 16 -24.10 0.99 -22.16
N ASP A 17 -24.71 1.15 -23.36
CA ASP A 17 -24.75 0.11 -24.41
C ASP A 17 -23.36 -0.21 -24.99
N ARG A 18 -22.39 0.73 -24.86
CA ARG A 18 -21.03 0.61 -25.38
C ARG A 18 -20.00 0.30 -24.28
N LEU A 19 -20.24 0.89 -23.12
CA LEU A 19 -19.39 0.74 -21.94
C LEU A 19 -20.29 0.68 -20.69
N PRO A 20 -20.62 -0.54 -20.20
CA PRO A 20 -21.67 -0.75 -19.20
C PRO A 20 -21.26 -0.33 -17.78
N LEU A 21 -20.61 0.83 -17.64
CA LEU A 21 -20.16 1.35 -16.33
C LEU A 21 -21.34 1.70 -15.42
N LEU A 22 -22.45 2.20 -15.96
CA LEU A 22 -23.63 2.53 -15.17
C LEU A 22 -24.28 1.24 -14.63
N THR A 23 -24.34 0.19 -15.42
CA THR A 23 -24.82 -1.13 -14.97
C THR A 23 -23.89 -1.71 -13.92
N LEU A 24 -22.57 -1.62 -14.11
CA LEU A 24 -21.57 -2.08 -13.13
C LEU A 24 -21.68 -1.27 -11.83
N SER A 25 -21.78 0.05 -11.92
CA SER A 25 -21.97 0.93 -10.76
C SER A 25 -23.23 0.56 -9.98
N LYS A 26 -24.35 0.33 -10.68
CA LYS A 26 -25.60 -0.10 -10.06
C LYS A 26 -25.45 -1.46 -9.36
N HIS A 27 -24.79 -2.41 -10.00
CA HIS A 27 -24.50 -3.71 -9.41
C HIS A 27 -23.67 -3.60 -8.10
N LEU A 28 -22.69 -2.71 -8.09
CA LEU A 28 -21.86 -2.47 -6.89
C LEU A 28 -22.64 -1.74 -5.78
N THR A 29 -23.46 -0.75 -6.13
CA THR A 29 -24.24 0.01 -5.13
C THR A 29 -25.34 -0.82 -4.48
N ASP A 30 -25.99 -1.70 -5.25
CA ASP A 30 -27.08 -2.56 -4.77
C ASP A 30 -26.58 -3.88 -4.17
N TYR A 31 -25.25 -4.08 -4.18
CA TYR A 31 -24.66 -5.34 -3.68
C TYR A 31 -25.15 -5.67 -2.27
N PRO A 32 -25.73 -6.87 -2.06
CA PRO A 32 -26.28 -7.26 -0.77
C PRO A 32 -25.18 -7.51 0.25
N THR A 33 -25.11 -6.68 1.27
CA THR A 33 -24.08 -6.72 2.30
C THR A 33 -24.70 -7.08 3.66
N PRO A 34 -24.07 -7.94 4.47
CA PRO A 34 -24.57 -8.28 5.81
C PRO A 34 -24.81 -7.04 6.67
N LYS A 35 -26.02 -6.89 7.23
CA LYS A 35 -26.37 -5.70 8.02
C LYS A 35 -25.64 -5.57 9.35
N ASN A 36 -25.03 -6.67 9.84
CA ASN A 36 -24.31 -6.74 11.12
C ASN A 36 -22.82 -6.45 11.01
N LEU A 37 -22.33 -5.96 9.84
CA LEU A 37 -20.93 -5.54 9.71
C LEU A 37 -20.65 -4.38 10.65
N ASN A 38 -19.54 -4.48 11.39
CA ASN A 38 -19.00 -3.42 12.24
C ASN A 38 -17.88 -2.63 11.53
N TYR A 39 -17.30 -1.64 12.19
CA TYR A 39 -16.27 -0.78 11.60
C TYR A 39 -14.95 -1.50 11.24
N TRP A 40 -14.69 -2.71 11.73
CA TRP A 40 -13.53 -3.49 11.28
C TRP A 40 -13.60 -3.86 9.78
N TRP A 41 -14.80 -3.84 9.18
CA TRP A 41 -14.98 -4.10 7.74
C TRP A 41 -14.68 -2.88 6.85
N THR A 42 -14.58 -1.67 7.42
CA THR A 42 -14.32 -0.43 6.66
C THR A 42 -12.85 -0.29 6.23
N PHE A 43 -11.94 -1.07 6.81
CA PHE A 43 -10.50 -0.98 6.50
C PHE A 43 -10.17 -1.33 5.04
N GLY A 44 -10.99 -2.11 4.34
CA GLY A 44 -10.84 -2.32 2.89
C GLY A 44 -11.02 -1.03 2.09
N GLY A 45 -12.01 -0.21 2.44
CA GLY A 45 -12.22 1.11 1.84
C GLY A 45 -11.07 2.09 2.15
N ILE A 46 -10.60 2.12 3.41
CA ILE A 46 -9.45 2.93 3.83
C ILE A 46 -8.19 2.55 3.04
N LEU A 47 -7.93 1.24 2.87
CA LEU A 47 -6.79 0.75 2.09
C LEU A 47 -6.86 1.15 0.62
N THR A 48 -8.05 1.15 0.03
CA THR A 48 -8.25 1.64 -1.34
C THR A 48 -7.91 3.12 -1.46
N PHE A 49 -8.36 3.93 -0.49
CA PHE A 49 -7.98 5.35 -0.41
C PHE A 49 -6.45 5.52 -0.28
N CYS A 50 -5.81 4.76 0.63
CA CYS A 50 -4.36 4.80 0.79
C CYS A 50 -3.63 4.46 -0.51
N LEU A 51 -4.01 3.40 -1.21
CA LEU A 51 -3.39 3.00 -2.49
C LEU A 51 -3.50 4.12 -3.53
N ILE A 52 -4.68 4.70 -3.71
CA ILE A 52 -4.90 5.79 -4.66
C ILE A 52 -4.05 7.01 -4.28
N SER A 53 -4.03 7.39 -2.99
CA SER A 53 -3.21 8.48 -2.48
C SER A 53 -1.72 8.25 -2.73
N GLN A 54 -1.20 7.04 -2.46
CA GLN A 54 0.19 6.69 -2.68
C GLN A 54 0.55 6.75 -4.17
N ILE A 55 -0.30 6.24 -5.06
CA ILE A 55 -0.05 6.30 -6.52
C ILE A 55 -0.02 7.76 -6.99
N ILE A 56 -1.01 8.58 -6.63
CA ILE A 56 -1.08 9.97 -7.08
C ILE A 56 0.12 10.77 -6.57
N THR A 57 0.41 10.69 -5.27
CA THR A 57 1.54 11.42 -4.68
C THR A 57 2.88 10.91 -5.21
N GLY A 58 3.02 9.60 -5.43
CA GLY A 58 4.22 8.99 -6.01
C GLY A 58 4.49 9.45 -7.44
N ILE A 59 3.46 9.56 -8.28
CA ILE A 59 3.59 10.09 -9.65
C ILE A 59 4.06 11.55 -9.60
N VAL A 60 3.45 12.39 -8.74
CA VAL A 60 3.85 13.81 -8.60
C VAL A 60 5.28 13.94 -8.10
N LEU A 61 5.68 13.17 -7.08
CA LEU A 61 7.06 13.17 -6.58
C LEU A 61 8.05 12.71 -7.66
N GLY A 62 7.70 11.68 -8.45
CA GLY A 62 8.52 11.16 -9.53
C GLY A 62 8.80 12.19 -10.65
N MET A 63 7.98 13.22 -10.79
CA MET A 63 8.23 14.32 -11.75
C MET A 63 9.40 15.21 -11.35
N HIS A 64 9.79 15.21 -10.08
CA HIS A 64 10.85 16.08 -9.53
C HIS A 64 12.04 15.28 -8.99
N TYR A 65 11.88 13.97 -8.78
CA TYR A 65 12.90 13.09 -8.23
C TYR A 65 13.91 12.65 -9.29
N VAL A 66 15.19 12.61 -8.92
CA VAL A 66 16.28 12.14 -9.78
C VAL A 66 16.87 10.86 -9.22
N ALA A 67 16.69 9.74 -9.92
CA ALA A 67 17.18 8.42 -9.52
C ALA A 67 18.69 8.25 -9.86
N HIS A 68 19.55 9.04 -9.21
CA HIS A 68 21.01 8.97 -9.35
C HIS A 68 21.67 9.14 -7.98
N ALA A 69 22.68 8.34 -7.66
CA ALA A 69 23.29 8.31 -6.33
C ALA A 69 23.79 9.70 -5.86
N ASP A 70 24.38 10.50 -6.75
CA ASP A 70 24.88 11.85 -6.43
C ASP A 70 23.79 12.92 -6.39
N MET A 71 22.56 12.63 -6.82
CA MET A 71 21.51 13.63 -7.01
C MET A 71 20.22 13.31 -6.22
N ALA A 72 20.00 12.07 -5.83
CA ALA A 72 18.76 11.63 -5.24
C ALA A 72 18.44 12.38 -3.94
N PHE A 73 19.39 12.48 -3.02
CA PHE A 73 19.23 13.19 -1.76
C PHE A 73 18.89 14.66 -2.01
N ASN A 74 19.67 15.34 -2.85
CA ASN A 74 19.45 16.74 -3.18
C ASN A 74 18.13 16.99 -3.92
N SER A 75 17.67 16.04 -4.75
CA SER A 75 16.36 16.14 -5.40
C SER A 75 15.20 16.06 -4.40
N ILE A 76 15.33 15.28 -3.32
CA ILE A 76 14.34 15.28 -2.22
C ILE A 76 14.37 16.60 -1.45
N GLU A 77 15.57 17.14 -1.14
CA GLU A 77 15.68 18.45 -0.50
C GLU A 77 15.06 19.57 -1.36
N HIS A 78 15.29 19.53 -2.68
CA HIS A 78 14.64 20.45 -3.63
C HIS A 78 13.10 20.32 -3.59
N ILE A 79 12.55 19.09 -3.59
CA ILE A 79 11.12 18.88 -3.45
C ILE A 79 10.60 19.50 -2.15
N MET A 80 11.32 19.30 -1.04
CA MET A 80 10.89 19.76 0.27
C MET A 80 10.93 21.28 0.43
N ARG A 81 11.85 21.97 -0.23
CA ARG A 81 12.17 23.41 0.02
C ARG A 81 11.70 24.33 -1.10
N ASP A 82 11.86 23.92 -2.36
CA ASP A 82 11.74 24.81 -3.51
C ASP A 82 10.47 24.56 -4.33
N VAL A 83 9.94 23.32 -4.33
CA VAL A 83 8.71 23.00 -5.05
C VAL A 83 7.48 23.46 -4.24
N ASN A 84 6.59 24.21 -4.87
CA ASN A 84 5.37 24.67 -4.22
C ASN A 84 4.53 23.47 -3.72
N TYR A 85 4.26 23.44 -2.40
CA TYR A 85 3.59 22.31 -1.70
C TYR A 85 4.32 20.97 -1.81
N GLY A 86 5.57 20.94 -2.26
CA GLY A 86 6.36 19.71 -2.37
C GLY A 86 6.52 19.01 -1.02
N TRP A 87 6.75 19.77 0.07
CA TRP A 87 6.77 19.25 1.44
C TRP A 87 5.48 18.51 1.81
N LEU A 88 4.32 19.05 1.41
CA LEU A 88 3.03 18.45 1.72
C LEU A 88 2.85 17.11 0.98
N ILE A 89 3.12 17.08 -0.32
CA ILE A 89 3.05 15.86 -1.13
C ILE A 89 4.03 14.81 -0.60
N ARG A 90 5.26 15.23 -0.25
CA ARG A 90 6.27 14.33 0.32
C ARG A 90 5.84 13.74 1.66
N TYR A 91 5.27 14.54 2.57
CA TYR A 91 4.77 14.05 3.85
C TYR A 91 3.51 13.20 3.71
N ILE A 92 2.60 13.52 2.79
CA ILE A 92 1.45 12.65 2.48
C ILE A 92 1.96 11.28 1.99
N HIS A 93 2.99 11.24 1.14
CA HIS A 93 3.54 10.01 0.62
C HIS A 93 4.25 9.19 1.71
N SER A 94 5.17 9.78 2.45
CA SER A 94 6.00 9.07 3.43
C SER A 94 5.21 8.62 4.66
N ASN A 95 4.42 9.52 5.28
CA ASN A 95 3.56 9.14 6.40
C ASN A 95 2.38 8.27 5.93
N GLY A 96 1.89 8.49 4.71
CA GLY A 96 0.86 7.68 4.09
C GLY A 96 1.28 6.23 3.92
N ALA A 97 2.54 5.96 3.60
CA ALA A 97 3.07 4.59 3.57
C ALA A 97 2.95 3.90 4.95
N SER A 98 3.34 4.57 6.03
CA SER A 98 3.20 4.04 7.40
C SER A 98 1.74 3.83 7.79
N MET A 99 0.85 4.77 7.47
CA MET A 99 -0.58 4.66 7.74
C MET A 99 -1.24 3.55 6.89
N PHE A 100 -0.73 3.29 5.69
CA PHE A 100 -1.18 2.19 4.85
C PHE A 100 -0.84 0.85 5.50
N PHE A 101 0.38 0.69 6.05
CA PHE A 101 0.76 -0.52 6.79
C PHE A 101 -0.06 -0.70 8.07
N LEU A 102 -0.30 0.35 8.83
CA LEU A 102 -1.19 0.30 10.00
C LEU A 102 -2.58 -0.24 9.60
N ALA A 103 -3.15 0.32 8.56
CA ALA A 103 -4.47 -0.09 8.07
C ALA A 103 -4.49 -1.54 7.54
N VAL A 104 -3.44 -1.98 6.82
CA VAL A 104 -3.37 -3.36 6.31
C VAL A 104 -3.19 -4.38 7.43
N TYR A 105 -2.42 -4.06 8.47
CA TYR A 105 -2.31 -4.95 9.64
C TYR A 105 -3.67 -5.16 10.30
N ILE A 106 -4.43 -4.10 10.51
CA ILE A 106 -5.78 -4.19 11.07
C ILE A 106 -6.68 -5.02 10.14
N HIS A 107 -6.59 -4.83 8.83
CA HIS A 107 -7.34 -5.58 7.84
C HIS A 107 -7.01 -7.09 7.85
N ILE A 108 -5.73 -7.44 7.95
CA ILE A 108 -5.26 -8.83 8.04
C ILE A 108 -5.70 -9.45 9.37
N PHE A 109 -5.45 -8.77 10.50
CA PHE A 109 -5.83 -9.28 11.83
C PHE A 109 -7.33 -9.46 11.97
N ARG A 110 -8.14 -8.55 11.41
CA ARG A 110 -9.59 -8.74 11.32
C ARG A 110 -9.94 -10.01 10.56
N SER A 111 -9.29 -10.27 9.43
CA SER A 111 -9.54 -11.47 8.63
C SER A 111 -9.16 -12.76 9.37
N LEU A 112 -8.06 -12.75 10.12
CA LEU A 112 -7.65 -13.87 10.98
C LEU A 112 -8.62 -14.08 12.13
N PHE A 113 -8.96 -13.00 12.86
CA PHE A 113 -9.83 -13.07 14.04
C PHE A 113 -11.22 -13.60 13.70
N TYR A 114 -11.82 -13.15 12.62
CA TYR A 114 -13.17 -13.58 12.20
C TYR A 114 -13.17 -14.79 11.24
N GLY A 115 -12.03 -15.41 10.97
CA GLY A 115 -11.92 -16.56 10.08
C GLY A 115 -12.31 -16.28 8.63
N SER A 116 -12.12 -15.04 8.16
CA SER A 116 -12.52 -14.62 6.81
C SER A 116 -11.67 -15.25 5.69
N TYR A 117 -10.63 -16.00 6.04
CA TYR A 117 -9.76 -16.76 5.12
C TYR A 117 -10.30 -18.17 4.81
N ARG A 118 -11.31 -18.63 5.56
CA ARG A 118 -11.85 -19.97 5.41
C ARG A 118 -12.72 -20.08 4.16
N SER A 119 -12.97 -21.33 3.73
CA SER A 119 -13.84 -21.65 2.61
C SER A 119 -15.18 -20.88 2.69
N PRO A 120 -15.64 -20.31 1.57
CA PRO A 120 -15.09 -20.34 0.20
C PRO A 120 -14.24 -19.11 -0.17
N ARG A 121 -13.48 -18.53 0.78
CA ARG A 121 -12.77 -17.23 0.64
C ARG A 121 -11.25 -17.39 0.55
N GLU A 122 -10.73 -18.57 0.26
CA GLU A 122 -9.30 -18.87 0.20
C GLU A 122 -8.58 -18.04 -0.84
N ILE A 123 -9.17 -17.86 -2.03
CA ILE A 123 -8.60 -17.07 -3.12
C ILE A 123 -8.49 -15.59 -2.72
N ILE A 124 -9.47 -15.06 -1.98
CA ILE A 124 -9.43 -13.69 -1.46
C ILE A 124 -8.21 -13.53 -0.53
N TRP A 125 -7.98 -14.50 0.34
CA TRP A 125 -6.85 -14.51 1.25
C TRP A 125 -5.52 -14.59 0.51
N ILE A 126 -5.37 -15.49 -0.46
CA ILE A 126 -4.15 -15.66 -1.25
C ILE A 126 -3.82 -14.38 -2.01
N LEU A 127 -4.79 -13.76 -2.69
CA LEU A 127 -4.61 -12.48 -3.37
C LEU A 127 -4.20 -11.38 -2.39
N GLY A 128 -4.83 -11.34 -1.20
CA GLY A 128 -4.47 -10.40 -0.14
C GLY A 128 -3.01 -10.56 0.33
N MET A 129 -2.54 -11.79 0.49
CA MET A 129 -1.15 -12.08 0.87
C MET A 129 -0.16 -11.67 -0.22
N LEU A 130 -0.49 -11.89 -1.50
CA LEU A 130 0.33 -11.43 -2.62
C LEU A 130 0.42 -9.90 -2.66
N ILE A 131 -0.70 -9.21 -2.45
CA ILE A 131 -0.73 -7.74 -2.33
C ILE A 131 0.17 -7.29 -1.18
N TYR A 132 0.06 -7.91 -0.01
CA TYR A 132 0.87 -7.56 1.16
C TYR A 132 2.38 -7.74 0.91
N LEU A 133 2.80 -8.84 0.28
CA LEU A 133 4.21 -9.07 -0.08
C LEU A 133 4.73 -8.00 -1.06
N LEU A 134 3.95 -7.65 -2.09
CA LEU A 134 4.29 -6.57 -3.01
C LEU A 134 4.31 -5.20 -2.32
N MET A 135 3.41 -4.96 -1.36
CA MET A 135 3.44 -3.73 -0.54
C MET A 135 4.73 -3.61 0.26
N MET A 136 5.18 -4.70 0.91
CA MET A 136 6.44 -4.72 1.65
C MET A 136 7.63 -4.41 0.74
N ALA A 137 7.71 -5.07 -0.42
CA ALA A 137 8.75 -4.82 -1.41
C ALA A 137 8.71 -3.36 -1.92
N THR A 138 7.51 -2.85 -2.24
CA THR A 138 7.31 -1.47 -2.70
C THR A 138 7.78 -0.47 -1.65
N ALA A 139 7.35 -0.62 -0.41
CA ALA A 139 7.69 0.30 0.67
C ALA A 139 9.20 0.27 1.00
N PHE A 140 9.80 -0.92 1.02
CA PHE A 140 11.24 -1.06 1.20
C PHE A 140 12.02 -0.31 0.12
N MET A 141 11.72 -0.56 -1.16
CA MET A 141 12.37 0.15 -2.26
C MET A 141 12.15 1.66 -2.17
N GLY A 142 10.92 2.11 -1.82
CA GLY A 142 10.59 3.52 -1.63
C GLY A 142 11.37 4.18 -0.50
N TYR A 143 11.65 3.46 0.59
CA TYR A 143 12.47 3.96 1.69
C TYR A 143 13.94 4.17 1.29
N VAL A 144 14.43 3.43 0.30
CA VAL A 144 15.80 3.58 -0.22
C VAL A 144 15.96 4.84 -1.08
N LEU A 145 14.91 5.29 -1.77
CA LEU A 145 14.98 6.37 -2.76
C LEU A 145 15.52 7.72 -2.24
N PRO A 146 15.24 8.15 -0.99
CA PRO A 146 15.81 9.40 -0.47
C PRO A 146 17.34 9.41 -0.39
N TRP A 147 17.98 8.26 -0.43
CA TRP A 147 19.42 8.09 -0.40
C TRP A 147 20.11 8.76 0.80
N GLY A 148 19.39 8.77 1.93
CA GLY A 148 19.97 9.13 3.23
C GLY A 148 20.71 7.95 3.86
N GLN A 149 21.37 8.19 4.99
CA GLN A 149 22.14 7.18 5.71
C GLN A 149 21.35 5.91 6.02
N MET A 150 20.11 6.04 6.52
CA MET A 150 19.26 4.88 6.80
C MET A 150 18.74 4.21 5.52
N SER A 151 18.53 4.97 4.45
CA SER A 151 18.15 4.43 3.14
C SER A 151 19.23 3.52 2.57
N PHE A 152 20.46 4.00 2.52
CA PHE A 152 21.62 3.29 1.98
C PHE A 152 21.97 2.04 2.81
N TRP A 153 22.14 2.22 4.11
CA TRP A 153 22.53 1.12 5.01
C TRP A 153 21.39 0.13 5.21
N GLY A 154 20.15 0.58 5.22
CA GLY A 154 18.97 -0.29 5.21
C GLY A 154 18.92 -1.15 3.94
N ALA A 155 19.21 -0.57 2.77
CA ALA A 155 19.32 -1.33 1.52
C ALA A 155 20.42 -2.39 1.62
N THR A 156 21.61 -2.02 2.10
CA THR A 156 22.76 -2.91 2.23
C THR A 156 22.44 -4.11 3.12
N VAL A 157 21.88 -3.89 4.30
CA VAL A 157 21.59 -4.96 5.26
C VAL A 157 20.46 -5.86 4.78
N ILE A 158 19.32 -5.28 4.37
CA ILE A 158 18.12 -6.06 4.03
C ILE A 158 18.34 -6.87 2.75
N THR A 159 19.01 -6.29 1.74
CA THR A 159 19.28 -7.05 0.51
C THR A 159 20.33 -8.13 0.73
N ASN A 160 21.32 -7.88 1.60
CA ASN A 160 22.32 -8.90 1.92
C ASN A 160 21.73 -10.13 2.65
N LEU A 161 20.57 -10.03 3.30
CA LEU A 161 19.90 -11.18 3.89
C LEU A 161 19.57 -12.26 2.85
N PHE A 162 19.37 -11.89 1.58
CA PHE A 162 19.15 -12.86 0.51
C PHE A 162 20.38 -13.75 0.25
N SER A 163 21.60 -13.33 0.62
CA SER A 163 22.79 -14.16 0.47
C SER A 163 22.73 -15.47 1.28
N ALA A 164 21.90 -15.51 2.33
CA ALA A 164 21.66 -16.72 3.12
C ALA A 164 20.88 -17.82 2.37
N ILE A 165 20.29 -17.53 1.21
CA ILE A 165 19.59 -18.54 0.41
C ILE A 165 20.63 -19.44 -0.26
N PRO A 166 20.61 -20.76 0.01
CA PRO A 166 21.58 -21.68 -0.57
C PRO A 166 21.58 -21.65 -2.10
N LEU A 167 22.72 -21.75 -2.72
CA LEU A 167 22.98 -21.86 -4.16
C LEU A 167 22.74 -20.59 -4.97
N VAL A 168 21.72 -19.80 -4.67
CA VAL A 168 21.29 -18.66 -5.51
C VAL A 168 21.41 -17.30 -4.81
N GLY A 169 21.64 -17.28 -3.50
CA GLY A 169 21.56 -16.05 -2.70
C GLY A 169 22.50 -14.95 -3.15
N GLU A 170 23.78 -15.26 -3.37
CA GLU A 170 24.76 -14.29 -3.86
C GLU A 170 24.41 -13.75 -5.25
N SER A 171 23.90 -14.60 -6.13
CA SER A 171 23.44 -14.18 -7.46
C SER A 171 22.26 -13.22 -7.37
N ILE A 172 21.33 -13.47 -6.43
CA ILE A 172 20.19 -12.57 -6.17
C ILE A 172 20.70 -11.23 -5.66
N VAL A 173 21.60 -11.21 -4.69
CA VAL A 173 22.17 -9.97 -4.13
C VAL A 173 22.90 -9.17 -5.21
N THR A 174 23.78 -9.81 -5.97
CA THR A 174 24.51 -9.17 -7.08
C THR A 174 23.56 -8.61 -8.14
N TRP A 175 22.48 -9.33 -8.44
CA TRP A 175 21.44 -8.85 -9.35
C TRP A 175 20.68 -7.65 -8.77
N LEU A 176 20.30 -7.69 -7.49
CA LEU A 176 19.61 -6.57 -6.83
C LEU A 176 20.48 -5.31 -6.79
N TRP A 177 21.75 -5.46 -6.44
CA TRP A 177 22.69 -4.34 -6.38
C TRP A 177 23.09 -3.82 -7.78
N GLY A 178 23.11 -4.71 -8.77
CA GLY A 178 23.62 -4.41 -10.10
C GLY A 178 25.15 -4.31 -10.13
N GLY A 179 25.80 -4.90 -9.14
CA GLY A 179 27.24 -4.92 -8.91
C GLY A 179 27.58 -5.62 -7.62
N TYR A 180 28.72 -5.32 -7.04
CA TYR A 180 29.23 -5.96 -5.82
C TYR A 180 28.96 -5.14 -4.54
N SER A 181 28.31 -3.99 -4.68
CA SER A 181 27.91 -3.10 -3.59
C SER A 181 26.63 -2.35 -3.94
N VAL A 182 25.93 -1.85 -2.92
CA VAL A 182 24.83 -0.90 -3.10
C VAL A 182 25.40 0.40 -3.68
N ASP A 183 24.87 0.80 -4.85
CA ASP A 183 25.34 1.98 -5.57
C ASP A 183 24.27 2.45 -6.56
N ASN A 184 24.62 3.34 -7.48
CA ASN A 184 23.72 3.91 -8.48
C ASN A 184 22.88 2.88 -9.26
N PRO A 185 23.40 1.72 -9.71
CA PRO A 185 22.57 0.69 -10.35
C PRO A 185 21.47 0.15 -9.42
N THR A 186 21.73 0.02 -8.10
CA THR A 186 20.74 -0.38 -7.11
C THR A 186 19.61 0.64 -7.03
N LEU A 187 19.97 1.92 -6.90
CA LEU A 187 19.00 3.02 -6.79
C LEU A 187 18.09 3.10 -8.02
N THR A 188 18.67 3.01 -9.21
CA THR A 188 17.91 3.04 -10.49
C THR A 188 16.92 1.87 -10.59
N ARG A 189 17.33 0.66 -10.22
CA ARG A 189 16.45 -0.52 -10.20
C ARG A 189 15.33 -0.37 -9.19
N PHE A 190 15.66 0.10 -8.00
CA PHE A 190 14.69 0.29 -6.94
C PHE A 190 13.67 1.37 -7.27
N PHE A 191 14.09 2.46 -7.92
CA PHE A 191 13.17 3.45 -8.44
C PHE A 191 12.21 2.86 -9.48
N SER A 192 12.74 2.12 -10.44
CA SER A 192 11.93 1.52 -11.51
C SER A 192 10.90 0.52 -10.97
N LEU A 193 11.30 -0.35 -10.04
CA LEU A 193 10.43 -1.35 -9.42
C LEU A 193 9.44 -0.71 -8.44
N HIS A 194 9.88 0.28 -7.65
CA HIS A 194 8.99 1.04 -6.77
C HIS A 194 7.88 1.76 -7.55
N TYR A 195 8.21 2.30 -8.71
CA TYR A 195 7.24 2.96 -9.58
C TYR A 195 6.27 1.97 -10.25
N LEU A 196 6.76 0.79 -10.62
CA LEU A 196 5.96 -0.25 -11.30
C LEU A 196 5.01 -0.99 -10.36
N PHE A 197 5.49 -1.40 -9.19
CA PHE A 197 4.74 -2.31 -8.29
C PHE A 197 3.39 -1.77 -7.82
N PRO A 198 3.19 -0.47 -7.53
CA PRO A 198 1.87 0.07 -7.20
C PRO A 198 0.80 -0.22 -8.26
N PHE A 199 1.15 -0.26 -9.54
CA PHE A 199 0.20 -0.59 -10.61
C PHE A 199 -0.10 -2.10 -10.65
N LEU A 200 0.88 -2.96 -10.34
CA LEU A 200 0.64 -4.39 -10.15
C LEU A 200 -0.27 -4.63 -8.94
N ILE A 201 -0.02 -3.94 -7.83
CA ILE A 201 -0.87 -3.97 -6.63
C ILE A 201 -2.29 -3.53 -6.99
N LEU A 202 -2.46 -2.45 -7.75
CA LEU A 202 -3.77 -1.97 -8.20
C LEU A 202 -4.53 -3.05 -8.98
N GLY A 203 -3.85 -3.73 -9.92
CA GLY A 203 -4.41 -4.85 -10.67
C GLY A 203 -4.85 -6.01 -9.76
N LEU A 204 -4.00 -6.38 -8.80
CA LEU A 204 -4.33 -7.42 -7.82
C LEU A 204 -5.46 -7.00 -6.87
N VAL A 205 -5.56 -5.74 -6.49
CA VAL A 205 -6.67 -5.20 -5.68
C VAL A 205 -7.98 -5.32 -6.43
N VAL A 206 -8.01 -5.03 -7.73
CA VAL A 206 -9.22 -5.24 -8.56
C VAL A 206 -9.63 -6.71 -8.54
N LEU A 207 -8.68 -7.64 -8.70
CA LEU A 207 -8.94 -9.08 -8.61
C LEU A 207 -9.39 -9.52 -7.21
N HIS A 208 -8.80 -8.94 -6.16
CA HIS A 208 -9.14 -9.22 -4.76
C HIS A 208 -10.58 -8.79 -4.44
N ILE A 209 -10.99 -7.61 -4.90
CA ILE A 209 -12.36 -7.10 -4.76
C ILE A 209 -13.33 -7.96 -5.59
N TRP A 210 -12.96 -8.33 -6.80
CA TRP A 210 -13.77 -9.23 -7.62
C TRP A 210 -13.97 -10.57 -6.92
N ALA A 211 -12.89 -11.19 -6.46
CA ALA A 211 -12.96 -12.45 -5.72
C ALA A 211 -13.88 -12.36 -4.49
N LEU A 212 -13.90 -11.20 -3.81
CA LEU A 212 -14.81 -10.94 -2.69
C LEU A 212 -16.29 -10.96 -3.11
N HIS A 213 -16.62 -10.45 -4.29
CA HIS A 213 -17.99 -10.37 -4.77
C HIS A 213 -18.58 -11.74 -5.16
N VAL A 214 -17.75 -12.77 -5.34
CA VAL A 214 -18.22 -14.13 -5.68
C VAL A 214 -18.88 -14.82 -4.48
N PRO A 215 -18.19 -15.06 -3.34
CA PRO A 215 -18.77 -15.69 -2.16
C PRO A 215 -19.45 -14.68 -1.22
N GLY A 216 -19.21 -13.40 -1.38
CA GLY A 216 -19.68 -12.34 -0.49
C GLY A 216 -18.88 -12.17 0.80
N ASN A 217 -19.24 -11.12 1.54
CA ASN A 217 -18.59 -10.78 2.81
C ASN A 217 -18.84 -11.84 3.88
N ASN A 218 -17.81 -12.15 4.67
CA ASN A 218 -18.00 -12.73 6.00
C ASN A 218 -18.68 -11.70 6.93
N ASN A 219 -19.15 -12.13 8.10
CA ASN A 219 -19.78 -11.27 9.10
C ASN A 219 -19.26 -11.59 10.52
N PRO A 220 -19.50 -10.71 11.52
CA PRO A 220 -18.90 -10.85 12.85
C PRO A 220 -19.27 -12.13 13.61
N ILE A 221 -20.39 -12.78 13.27
CA ILE A 221 -20.82 -14.00 13.93
C ILE A 221 -20.52 -15.27 13.12
N GLY A 222 -19.89 -15.11 11.93
CA GLY A 222 -19.39 -16.22 11.11
C GLY A 222 -20.45 -17.18 10.58
N ILE A 223 -21.72 -16.76 10.54
CA ILE A 223 -22.82 -17.60 10.02
C ILE A 223 -23.24 -17.16 8.62
N ASP A 224 -23.70 -18.13 7.84
CA ASP A 224 -24.22 -17.85 6.51
C ASP A 224 -25.55 -17.09 6.58
N ILE A 225 -25.73 -16.19 5.60
CA ILE A 225 -26.96 -15.44 5.44
C ILE A 225 -28.04 -16.36 4.92
N LYS A 226 -29.00 -16.69 5.78
CA LYS A 226 -30.08 -17.59 5.44
C LYS A 226 -31.22 -16.95 4.62
N LYS A 227 -31.46 -15.66 4.87
CA LYS A 227 -32.52 -14.88 4.20
C LYS A 227 -31.95 -13.53 3.74
N PRO A 228 -31.42 -13.43 2.51
CA PRO A 228 -30.77 -12.21 2.03
C PRO A 228 -31.64 -10.95 2.23
N SER A 229 -32.93 -11.01 1.92
CA SER A 229 -33.85 -9.87 2.07
C SER A 229 -34.05 -9.38 3.52
N LYS A 230 -33.75 -10.21 4.53
CA LYS A 230 -33.84 -9.83 5.96
C LYS A 230 -32.51 -9.55 6.61
N ASP A 231 -31.46 -10.19 6.13
CA ASP A 231 -30.15 -10.21 6.77
C ASP A 231 -29.11 -9.32 6.06
N THR A 232 -29.48 -8.75 4.90
CA THR A 232 -28.62 -7.84 4.14
C THR A 232 -29.24 -6.46 3.99
N VAL A 233 -28.37 -5.50 3.69
CA VAL A 233 -28.72 -4.15 3.23
C VAL A 233 -27.95 -3.87 1.93
N PRO A 234 -28.42 -2.96 1.05
CA PRO A 234 -27.62 -2.53 -0.09
C PRO A 234 -26.30 -1.91 0.39
N PHE A 235 -25.25 -2.08 -0.39
CA PHE A 235 -23.97 -1.46 -0.07
C PHE A 235 -24.12 0.07 0.04
N HIS A 236 -24.74 0.69 -0.95
CA HIS A 236 -25.07 2.12 -0.88
C HIS A 236 -26.55 2.31 -0.53
N PRO A 237 -26.89 3.21 0.44
CA PRO A 237 -26.01 4.13 1.15
C PRO A 237 -25.42 3.57 2.47
N TYR A 238 -25.86 2.41 2.94
CA TYR A 238 -25.62 1.97 4.33
C TYR A 238 -24.15 1.74 4.65
N ILE A 239 -23.46 0.93 3.85
CA ILE A 239 -22.04 0.64 4.08
C ILE A 239 -21.18 1.81 3.61
N THR A 240 -21.52 2.43 2.51
CA THR A 240 -20.81 3.62 2.00
C THR A 240 -20.73 4.73 3.05
N ILE A 241 -21.81 5.00 3.80
CA ILE A 241 -21.80 6.00 4.87
C ILE A 241 -20.89 5.58 6.01
N LYS A 242 -20.89 4.30 6.41
CA LYS A 242 -19.95 3.77 7.43
C LYS A 242 -18.51 3.89 6.99
N ASP A 243 -18.21 3.53 5.75
CA ASP A 243 -16.87 3.63 5.17
C ASP A 243 -16.40 5.08 5.12
N LEU A 244 -17.27 6.02 4.69
CA LEU A 244 -16.96 7.44 4.67
C LEU A 244 -16.68 7.98 6.07
N PHE A 245 -17.48 7.60 7.06
CA PHE A 245 -17.27 8.03 8.44
C PHE A 245 -15.94 7.52 8.99
N ALA A 246 -15.61 6.25 8.78
CA ALA A 246 -14.34 5.67 9.19
C ALA A 246 -13.16 6.33 8.46
N LEU A 247 -13.31 6.61 7.17
CA LEU A 247 -12.31 7.32 6.38
C LEU A 247 -12.08 8.75 6.91
N LEU A 248 -13.12 9.48 7.29
CA LEU A 248 -12.97 10.81 7.88
C LEU A 248 -12.18 10.78 9.19
N ILE A 249 -12.45 9.82 10.07
CA ILE A 249 -11.65 9.63 11.29
C ILE A 249 -10.19 9.32 10.94
N PHE A 250 -9.97 8.40 10.01
CA PHE A 250 -8.62 8.07 9.53
C PHE A 250 -7.91 9.31 8.98
N MET A 251 -8.59 10.14 8.20
CA MET A 251 -8.03 11.38 7.63
C MET A 251 -7.68 12.42 8.69
N ILE A 252 -8.45 12.53 9.76
CA ILE A 252 -8.14 13.42 10.90
C ILE A 252 -6.83 12.97 11.56
N ILE A 253 -6.68 11.67 11.86
CA ILE A 253 -5.47 11.11 12.45
C ILE A 253 -4.28 11.29 11.50
N PHE A 254 -4.45 10.97 10.23
CA PHE A 254 -3.41 11.10 9.21
C PHE A 254 -2.96 12.55 9.03
N SER A 255 -3.89 13.51 9.01
CA SER A 255 -3.59 14.94 8.97
C SER A 255 -2.80 15.39 10.22
N GLY A 256 -3.09 14.79 11.37
CA GLY A 256 -2.30 15.01 12.58
C GLY A 256 -0.82 14.69 12.41
N PHE A 257 -0.51 13.56 11.78
CA PHE A 257 0.89 13.21 11.45
C PHE A 257 1.49 14.19 10.44
N ILE A 258 0.77 14.54 9.37
CA ILE A 258 1.29 15.41 8.30
C ILE A 258 1.63 16.81 8.83
N PHE A 259 0.73 17.42 9.62
CA PHE A 259 0.84 18.83 9.98
C PHE A 259 1.50 19.09 11.32
N PHE A 260 1.44 18.15 12.28
CA PHE A 260 1.94 18.36 13.62
C PHE A 260 3.10 17.45 14.02
N ALA A 261 3.25 16.30 13.38
CA ALA A 261 4.30 15.33 13.71
C ALA A 261 4.88 14.61 12.47
N PRO A 262 5.27 15.35 11.40
CA PRO A 262 5.60 14.74 10.10
C PRO A 262 6.81 13.81 10.11
N ASN A 263 7.70 13.97 11.08
CA ASN A 263 8.97 13.24 11.15
C ASN A 263 8.99 12.13 12.21
N ILE A 264 7.91 11.98 13.01
CA ILE A 264 7.88 11.03 14.14
C ILE A 264 7.95 9.57 13.69
N LEU A 265 7.49 9.27 12.48
CA LEU A 265 7.53 7.92 11.89
C LEU A 265 8.79 7.65 11.07
N GLY A 266 9.71 8.61 11.01
CA GLY A 266 11.00 8.51 10.33
C GLY A 266 12.18 8.38 11.30
N HIS A 267 13.38 8.17 10.75
CA HIS A 267 14.63 8.16 11.52
C HIS A 267 15.46 9.40 11.18
N SER A 268 16.02 10.06 12.21
CA SER A 268 16.79 11.31 12.05
C SER A 268 17.99 11.17 11.11
N ASP A 269 18.70 10.05 11.16
CA ASP A 269 19.87 9.81 10.32
C ASP A 269 19.54 9.74 8.81
N ASN A 270 18.25 9.61 8.45
CA ASN A 270 17.85 9.63 7.04
C ASN A 270 17.73 11.04 6.44
N TYR A 271 17.95 12.09 7.27
CA TYR A 271 18.12 13.48 6.84
C TYR A 271 19.61 13.87 6.65
N ILE A 272 20.51 12.88 6.71
CA ILE A 272 21.91 12.99 6.41
C ILE A 272 22.15 12.21 5.11
N GLU A 273 22.82 12.82 4.14
CA GLU A 273 23.17 12.18 2.88
C GLU A 273 23.99 10.88 3.10
N ALA A 274 23.74 9.88 2.28
CA ALA A 274 24.38 8.58 2.41
C ALA A 274 25.91 8.68 2.31
N ASN A 275 26.59 8.14 3.30
CA ASN A 275 28.05 7.98 3.29
C ASN A 275 28.37 6.47 3.43
N PRO A 276 28.89 5.82 2.38
CA PRO A 276 29.21 4.39 2.40
C PRO A 276 30.38 4.04 3.33
N LEU A 277 31.16 5.02 3.79
CA LEU A 277 32.31 4.81 4.68
C LEU A 277 31.96 4.96 6.16
N VAL A 278 30.73 5.40 6.50
CA VAL A 278 30.33 5.68 7.89
C VAL A 278 29.02 4.99 8.19
N THR A 279 29.07 3.87 8.88
CA THR A 279 27.89 3.12 9.32
C THR A 279 27.16 3.87 10.45
N PRO A 280 25.87 4.18 10.33
CA PRO A 280 25.10 4.83 11.38
C PRO A 280 24.94 3.90 12.61
N LYS A 281 24.83 4.50 13.80
CA LYS A 281 24.74 3.75 15.08
C LYS A 281 23.68 2.65 15.12
N PRO A 282 22.44 2.84 14.62
CA PRO A 282 21.44 1.78 14.63
C PRO A 282 21.86 0.53 13.85
N VAL A 283 22.53 0.71 12.72
CA VAL A 283 22.98 -0.39 11.86
C VAL A 283 24.21 -1.08 12.44
N SER A 284 25.20 -0.30 12.95
CA SER A 284 26.39 -0.88 13.58
C SER A 284 26.04 -1.69 14.82
N TYR A 285 25.03 -1.28 15.59
CA TYR A 285 24.60 -1.99 16.79
C TYR A 285 24.00 -3.38 16.47
N THR A 286 23.25 -3.49 15.38
CA THR A 286 22.69 -4.77 14.92
C THR A 286 23.76 -5.70 14.35
N HIS A 287 24.77 -5.19 13.66
CA HIS A 287 25.89 -5.99 13.13
C HIS A 287 26.85 -6.45 14.21
N LEU A 288 27.24 -5.58 15.14
CA LEU A 288 28.19 -5.91 16.19
C LEU A 288 27.63 -6.99 17.15
N ARG A 289 26.34 -6.89 17.54
CA ARG A 289 25.71 -7.92 18.38
C ARG A 289 25.60 -9.28 17.69
N ALA A 290 25.43 -9.32 16.38
CA ALA A 290 25.39 -10.59 15.66
C ALA A 290 26.75 -11.31 15.64
N HIS A 291 27.86 -10.58 15.77
CA HIS A 291 29.22 -11.15 15.84
C HIS A 291 29.70 -11.42 17.26
N GLU A 292 29.12 -10.80 18.28
CA GLU A 292 29.50 -11.02 19.70
C GLU A 292 28.79 -12.23 20.33
N THR A 293 27.86 -12.88 19.64
CA THR A 293 27.08 -14.03 20.14
C THR A 293 27.49 -15.38 19.51
N VAL A 294 28.66 -15.45 18.90
CA VAL A 294 29.26 -16.73 18.40
C VAL A 294 30.42 -17.12 19.27
#